data_51b9715e4625958f95a42535d9cf7d3f
#
_entry.id   51b9715e4625958f95a42535d9cf7d3f
#
_cell.length_a   1.000
_cell.length_b   1.000
_cell.length_c   1.000
_cell.angle_alpha   90.00
_cell.angle_beta   90.00
_cell.angle_gamma   90.00
#
_symmetry.space_group_name_H-M   'P 1'
#
loop_
_entity.id
_entity.type
_entity.pdbx_description
1 polymer ?
#
loop_
_entity_poly.entity_id
_entity_poly.type
_entity_poly.pdbx_seq_one_letter_code
_entity_poly.pdbx_strand_id
1 'polypeptide(L)'
;KITWTADGQLLAVSTVKGAIHVYLTKLPVLGDSYFTRLAYLTSLREVTIVDSVNQERPVLVDLSIEPTFLALGPYHMGVGMNNRVWFYVFNQTVEPQKDKEYLGTVKKMCLNADYAAVMFDNRIQLHLIESDGMDGSDGRETRLFPDKKTDGNITCFGLTADFLIYATDAGSLFYFFVEDWKFVNEFRHVVGIRKLFVDQNGTKLVFLDDKSDGFIYCPANDTTFEIPNFSPNINGVVWESHPFDKDVFCAFDE
;
A
#
# COMPACT_ATOMS: atom_id res chain seq x y z
N LYS A 1 -27.89 17.26 -25.17
CA LYS A 1 -26.80 17.97 -24.48
C LYS A 1 -25.76 16.96 -24.03
N ILE A 2 -24.49 17.30 -24.14
CA ILE A 2 -23.37 16.50 -23.70
C ILE A 2 -22.63 17.30 -22.65
N THR A 3 -22.21 16.62 -21.56
CA THR A 3 -21.51 17.27 -20.47
C THR A 3 -20.52 16.25 -19.83
N TRP A 4 -19.34 16.72 -19.47
CA TRP A 4 -18.31 15.94 -18.78
C TRP A 4 -18.25 16.31 -17.30
N THR A 5 -17.86 15.36 -16.47
CA THR A 5 -17.37 15.70 -15.13
C THR A 5 -16.04 16.44 -15.21
N ALA A 6 -15.72 17.22 -14.20
CA ALA A 6 -14.50 18.04 -14.18
C ALA A 6 -13.19 17.20 -14.28
N ASP A 7 -13.24 15.96 -13.79
CA ASP A 7 -12.15 14.98 -13.83
C ASP A 7 -12.11 14.15 -15.13
N GLY A 8 -13.09 14.37 -16.04
CA GLY A 8 -13.19 13.64 -17.29
C GLY A 8 -13.56 12.15 -17.16
N GLN A 9 -13.97 11.69 -15.99
CA GLN A 9 -14.31 10.28 -15.77
C GLN A 9 -15.67 9.88 -16.31
N LEU A 10 -16.64 10.80 -16.26
CA LEU A 10 -18.01 10.52 -16.71
C LEU A 10 -18.44 11.46 -17.83
N LEU A 11 -19.13 10.90 -18.80
CA LEU A 11 -19.80 11.60 -19.88
C LEU A 11 -21.32 11.43 -19.75
N ALA A 12 -22.04 12.50 -19.52
CA ALA A 12 -23.50 12.49 -19.53
C ALA A 12 -24.04 13.00 -20.85
N VAL A 13 -24.94 12.23 -21.48
CA VAL A 13 -25.60 12.54 -22.75
C VAL A 13 -27.10 12.57 -22.54
N SER A 14 -27.75 13.72 -22.72
CA SER A 14 -29.21 13.81 -22.75
C SER A 14 -29.75 13.77 -24.18
N THR A 15 -30.74 12.93 -24.41
CA THR A 15 -31.37 12.76 -25.71
C THR A 15 -32.61 13.64 -25.85
N VAL A 16 -33.08 13.86 -27.08
CA VAL A 16 -34.31 14.60 -27.38
C VAL A 16 -35.56 13.89 -26.81
N LYS A 17 -35.46 12.57 -26.62
CA LYS A 17 -36.56 11.75 -26.05
C LYS A 17 -36.62 11.79 -24.52
N GLY A 18 -35.79 12.64 -23.86
CA GLY A 18 -35.76 12.79 -22.40
C GLY A 18 -34.94 11.76 -21.65
N ALA A 19 -34.27 10.83 -22.34
CA ALA A 19 -33.37 9.89 -21.70
C ALA A 19 -32.01 10.54 -21.39
N ILE A 20 -31.43 10.17 -20.26
CA ILE A 20 -30.06 10.53 -19.88
C ILE A 20 -29.23 9.25 -19.82
N HIS A 21 -28.14 9.24 -20.57
CA HIS A 21 -27.13 8.15 -20.55
C HIS A 21 -25.86 8.68 -19.90
N VAL A 22 -25.31 7.90 -19.00
CA VAL A 22 -24.02 8.20 -18.37
C VAL A 22 -23.03 7.11 -18.75
N TYR A 23 -21.90 7.53 -19.27
CA TYR A 23 -20.82 6.64 -19.71
C TYR A 23 -19.58 6.89 -18.87
N LEU A 24 -18.97 5.81 -18.39
CA LEU A 24 -17.64 5.85 -17.83
C LEU A 24 -16.64 5.97 -18.98
N THR A 25 -15.79 6.99 -18.95
CA THR A 25 -14.84 7.28 -20.02
C THR A 25 -13.40 7.07 -19.60
N LYS A 26 -13.16 7.07 -18.28
CA LYS A 26 -11.83 6.82 -17.70
C LYS A 26 -11.99 6.09 -16.39
N LEU A 27 -11.37 4.92 -16.27
CA LEU A 27 -11.24 4.21 -15.00
C LEU A 27 -10.27 4.95 -14.08
N PRO A 28 -10.50 4.95 -12.76
CA PRO A 28 -9.47 5.32 -11.80
C PRO A 28 -8.25 4.43 -11.99
N VAL A 29 -7.06 5.02 -11.94
CA VAL A 29 -5.82 4.25 -11.91
C VAL A 29 -5.69 3.66 -10.52
N LEU A 30 -5.99 2.39 -10.39
CA LEU A 30 -5.92 1.65 -9.14
C LEU A 30 -5.23 0.32 -9.40
N GLY A 31 -4.11 0.10 -8.75
CA GLY A 31 -3.33 -1.12 -8.85
C GLY A 31 -2.26 -1.18 -7.79
N ASP A 32 -1.77 -2.37 -7.56
CA ASP A 32 -0.64 -2.67 -6.68
C ASP A 32 0.11 -3.88 -7.19
N SER A 33 1.37 -4.01 -6.80
CA SER A 33 2.24 -5.10 -7.22
C SER A 33 2.91 -5.78 -6.04
N TYR A 34 3.06 -7.08 -6.15
CA TYR A 34 3.82 -7.89 -5.21
C TYR A 34 4.74 -8.85 -5.99
N PHE A 35 6.06 -8.61 -5.94
CA PHE A 35 7.05 -9.32 -6.75
C PHE A 35 6.71 -9.29 -8.25
N THR A 36 6.41 -10.46 -8.82
CA THR A 36 6.10 -10.63 -10.25
C THR A 36 4.62 -10.45 -10.57
N ARG A 37 3.77 -10.34 -9.54
CA ARG A 37 2.33 -10.18 -9.69
C ARG A 37 1.93 -8.72 -9.68
N LEU A 38 0.98 -8.39 -10.56
CA LEU A 38 0.34 -7.08 -10.67
C LEU A 38 -1.17 -7.28 -10.60
N ALA A 39 -1.83 -6.58 -9.68
CA ALA A 39 -3.28 -6.48 -9.62
C ALA A 39 -3.70 -5.06 -10.02
N TYR A 40 -4.67 -4.92 -10.91
CA TYR A 40 -5.16 -3.62 -11.36
C TYR A 40 -6.63 -3.65 -11.74
N LEU A 41 -7.29 -2.52 -11.57
CA LEU A 41 -8.71 -2.35 -11.88
C LEU A 41 -8.92 -2.36 -13.40
N THR A 42 -9.76 -3.28 -13.89
CA THR A 42 -10.13 -3.39 -15.31
C THR A 42 -11.54 -2.90 -15.59
N SER A 43 -12.41 -2.91 -14.60
CA SER A 43 -13.70 -2.23 -14.61
C SER A 43 -14.02 -1.69 -13.23
N LEU A 44 -15.13 -0.98 -13.05
CA LEU A 44 -15.52 -0.42 -11.74
C LEU A 44 -15.58 -1.47 -10.63
N ARG A 45 -15.85 -2.72 -10.97
CA ARG A 45 -16.01 -3.84 -10.03
C ARG A 45 -15.26 -5.10 -10.46
N GLU A 46 -14.16 -4.94 -11.18
CA GLU A 46 -13.34 -6.07 -11.60
C GLU A 46 -11.87 -5.72 -11.48
N VAL A 47 -11.11 -6.60 -10.86
CA VAL A 47 -9.65 -6.54 -10.78
C VAL A 47 -9.08 -7.67 -11.59
N THR A 48 -8.10 -7.36 -12.43
CA THR A 48 -7.29 -8.36 -13.14
C THR A 48 -5.96 -8.54 -12.42
N ILE A 49 -5.59 -9.79 -12.20
CA ILE A 49 -4.31 -10.17 -11.62
C ILE A 49 -3.49 -10.88 -12.70
N VAL A 50 -2.29 -10.40 -12.95
CA VAL A 50 -1.32 -10.99 -13.88
C VAL A 50 -0.02 -11.32 -13.16
N ASP A 51 0.66 -12.37 -13.61
CA ASP A 51 2.01 -12.71 -13.17
C ASP A 51 2.96 -12.56 -14.36
N SER A 52 3.99 -11.72 -14.22
CA SER A 52 4.92 -11.38 -15.31
C SER A 52 5.89 -12.51 -15.65
N VAL A 53 6.14 -13.43 -14.73
CA VAL A 53 7.06 -14.57 -14.90
C VAL A 53 6.29 -15.83 -15.25
N ASN A 54 5.26 -16.14 -14.50
CA ASN A 54 4.37 -17.24 -14.80
C ASN A 54 3.31 -16.74 -15.79
N GLN A 55 3.54 -16.94 -17.10
CA GLN A 55 2.62 -16.53 -18.16
C GLN A 55 1.29 -17.31 -18.11
N GLU A 56 0.74 -17.48 -16.90
CA GLU A 56 -0.58 -18.01 -16.67
C GLU A 56 -1.64 -17.05 -17.22
N ARG A 57 -2.84 -17.59 -17.42
CA ARG A 57 -3.95 -16.73 -17.85
C ARG A 57 -4.24 -15.71 -16.78
N PRO A 58 -4.51 -14.43 -17.15
CA PRO A 58 -4.97 -13.43 -16.20
C PRO A 58 -6.15 -13.95 -15.37
N VAL A 59 -6.10 -13.71 -14.07
CA VAL A 59 -7.19 -14.04 -13.15
C VAL A 59 -8.08 -12.81 -13.03
N LEU A 60 -9.37 -12.97 -13.35
CA LEU A 60 -10.38 -11.93 -13.21
C LEU A 60 -11.11 -12.15 -11.87
N VAL A 61 -11.22 -11.10 -11.09
CA VAL A 61 -11.87 -11.10 -9.78
C VAL A 61 -13.02 -10.11 -9.78
N ASP A 62 -14.24 -10.63 -9.72
CA ASP A 62 -15.44 -9.80 -9.57
C ASP A 62 -15.56 -9.28 -8.14
N LEU A 63 -15.79 -7.98 -8.00
CA LEU A 63 -15.91 -7.29 -6.73
C LEU A 63 -17.37 -6.94 -6.44
N SER A 64 -17.75 -7.05 -5.18
CA SER A 64 -19.09 -6.59 -4.71
C SER A 64 -19.19 -5.07 -4.57
N ILE A 65 -18.05 -4.36 -4.61
CA ILE A 65 -17.95 -2.91 -4.39
C ILE A 65 -17.17 -2.23 -5.52
N GLU A 66 -17.24 -0.91 -5.57
CA GLU A 66 -16.36 -0.06 -6.36
C GLU A 66 -15.18 0.40 -5.47
N PRO A 67 -13.99 -0.19 -5.60
CA PRO A 67 -12.91 0.07 -4.68
C PRO A 67 -12.29 1.46 -4.90
N THR A 68 -11.82 2.07 -3.83
CA THR A 68 -11.03 3.31 -3.86
C THR A 68 -9.55 3.08 -3.54
N PHE A 69 -9.20 1.90 -3.04
CA PHE A 69 -7.84 1.44 -2.82
C PHE A 69 -7.74 -0.08 -2.98
N LEU A 70 -6.54 -0.52 -3.31
CA LEU A 70 -6.18 -1.91 -3.51
C LEU A 70 -4.80 -2.16 -2.92
N ALA A 71 -4.58 -3.33 -2.33
CA ALA A 71 -3.26 -3.81 -1.93
C ALA A 71 -3.11 -5.28 -2.27
N LEU A 72 -1.91 -5.65 -2.72
CA LEU A 72 -1.56 -7.01 -3.09
C LEU A 72 -0.50 -7.55 -2.14
N GLY A 73 -0.72 -8.75 -1.63
CA GLY A 73 0.23 -9.53 -0.85
C GLY A 73 0.56 -10.86 -1.51
N PRO A 74 1.38 -11.70 -0.87
CA PRO A 74 1.76 -13.00 -1.43
C PRO A 74 0.59 -13.98 -1.58
N TYR A 75 -0.34 -13.96 -0.63
CA TYR A 75 -1.46 -14.90 -0.56
C TYR A 75 -2.83 -14.23 -0.55
N HIS A 76 -2.85 -12.90 -0.40
CA HIS A 76 -4.07 -12.14 -0.22
C HIS A 76 -4.08 -10.90 -1.09
N MET A 77 -5.26 -10.47 -1.49
CA MET A 77 -5.55 -9.15 -2.01
C MET A 77 -6.56 -8.47 -1.09
N GLY A 78 -6.32 -7.21 -0.75
CA GLY A 78 -7.28 -6.38 -0.06
C GLY A 78 -7.81 -5.31 -1.00
N VAL A 79 -9.12 -5.16 -1.07
CA VAL A 79 -9.76 -4.05 -1.76
C VAL A 79 -10.73 -3.36 -0.83
N GLY A 80 -10.87 -2.05 -0.95
CA GLY A 80 -11.76 -1.38 -0.03
C GLY A 80 -12.30 -0.04 -0.51
N MET A 81 -13.21 0.46 0.30
CA MET A 81 -13.84 1.75 0.13
C MET A 81 -14.11 2.37 1.51
N ASN A 82 -13.80 3.65 1.66
CA ASN A 82 -13.96 4.38 2.91
C ASN A 82 -13.17 3.74 4.07
N ASN A 83 -13.88 3.16 5.05
CA ASN A 83 -13.31 2.54 6.25
C ASN A 83 -13.43 1.01 6.24
N ARG A 84 -13.81 0.38 5.13
CA ARG A 84 -14.04 -1.06 5.04
C ARG A 84 -13.18 -1.71 3.98
N VAL A 85 -12.59 -2.86 4.29
CA VAL A 85 -11.72 -3.67 3.43
C VAL A 85 -12.30 -5.06 3.29
N TRP A 86 -12.32 -5.58 2.08
CA TRP A 86 -12.62 -6.97 1.74
C TRP A 86 -11.34 -7.68 1.37
N PHE A 87 -11.06 -8.78 2.05
CA PHE A 87 -9.89 -9.61 1.81
C PHE A 87 -10.26 -10.79 0.92
N TYR A 88 -9.45 -11.03 -0.09
CA TYR A 88 -9.53 -12.14 -1.02
C TYR A 88 -8.29 -13.01 -0.85
N VAL A 89 -8.45 -14.33 -0.78
CA VAL A 89 -7.35 -15.28 -0.66
C VAL A 89 -7.06 -15.92 -2.02
N PHE A 90 -5.78 -16.13 -2.30
CA PHE A 90 -5.29 -16.80 -3.51
C PHE A 90 -5.09 -18.30 -3.24
N ASN A 91 -6.12 -19.08 -3.55
CA ASN A 91 -6.06 -20.54 -3.60
C ASN A 91 -6.06 -20.98 -5.07
N GLN A 92 -6.72 -22.10 -5.40
CA GLN A 92 -6.96 -22.49 -6.79
C GLN A 92 -7.85 -21.49 -7.54
N THR A 93 -8.70 -20.78 -6.81
CA THR A 93 -9.53 -19.66 -7.24
C THR A 93 -9.28 -18.48 -6.30
N VAL A 94 -9.60 -17.26 -6.74
CA VAL A 94 -9.56 -16.06 -5.88
C VAL A 94 -10.94 -15.89 -5.25
N GLU A 95 -11.04 -16.07 -3.96
CA GLU A 95 -12.32 -16.06 -3.24
C GLU A 95 -12.34 -14.97 -2.15
N PRO A 96 -13.51 -14.32 -1.95
CA PRO A 96 -13.68 -13.42 -0.82
C PRO A 96 -13.66 -14.24 0.48
N GLN A 97 -12.77 -13.87 1.41
CA GLN A 97 -12.63 -14.56 2.68
C GLN A 97 -13.42 -13.85 3.79
N LYS A 98 -13.14 -12.58 3.99
CA LYS A 98 -13.80 -11.77 5.00
C LYS A 98 -13.70 -10.29 4.67
N ASP A 99 -14.44 -9.50 5.42
CA ASP A 99 -14.29 -8.05 5.44
C ASP A 99 -14.03 -7.54 6.85
N LYS A 100 -13.41 -6.37 6.92
CA LYS A 100 -13.08 -5.70 8.18
C LYS A 100 -13.36 -4.22 8.09
N GLU A 101 -13.96 -3.68 9.14
CA GLU A 101 -14.20 -2.26 9.32
C GLU A 101 -13.16 -1.64 10.24
N TYR A 102 -12.68 -0.43 9.88
CA TYR A 102 -11.68 0.34 10.63
C TYR A 102 -12.32 1.58 11.25
N LEU A 103 -11.66 2.15 12.25
CA LEU A 103 -12.17 3.30 12.99
C LEU A 103 -12.17 4.61 12.20
N GLY A 104 -11.45 4.66 11.07
CA GLY A 104 -11.35 5.84 10.20
C GLY A 104 -11.23 5.47 8.73
N THR A 105 -11.29 6.47 7.85
CA THR A 105 -11.15 6.27 6.40
C THR A 105 -9.75 5.77 6.06
N VAL A 106 -9.67 4.62 5.39
CA VAL A 106 -8.41 3.99 4.97
C VAL A 106 -7.76 4.83 3.89
N LYS A 107 -6.50 5.21 4.12
CA LYS A 107 -5.67 5.98 3.18
C LYS A 107 -4.73 5.09 2.36
N LYS A 108 -4.16 4.08 3.00
CA LYS A 108 -3.21 3.15 2.39
C LYS A 108 -3.24 1.83 3.14
N MET A 109 -3.03 0.75 2.43
CA MET A 109 -2.89 -0.60 2.98
C MET A 109 -1.67 -1.28 2.37
N CYS A 110 -0.98 -2.09 3.17
CA CYS A 110 0.07 -3.01 2.71
C CYS A 110 -0.19 -4.39 3.33
N LEU A 111 0.12 -5.43 2.59
CA LEU A 111 -0.07 -6.82 3.00
C LEU A 111 1.25 -7.58 2.97
N ASN A 112 1.50 -8.43 3.95
CA ASN A 112 2.49 -9.50 3.86
C ASN A 112 1.80 -10.88 3.90
N ALA A 113 2.52 -11.95 4.23
CA ALA A 113 1.95 -13.30 4.25
C ALA A 113 0.79 -13.44 5.25
N ASP A 114 0.94 -12.85 6.44
CA ASP A 114 0.06 -13.08 7.57
C ASP A 114 -0.68 -11.82 8.01
N TYR A 115 -0.08 -10.65 7.80
CA TYR A 115 -0.56 -9.38 8.36
C TYR A 115 -0.99 -8.36 7.32
N ALA A 116 -1.98 -7.57 7.71
CA ALA A 116 -2.36 -6.33 7.05
C ALA A 116 -1.95 -5.14 7.92
N ALA A 117 -1.24 -4.18 7.31
CA ALA A 117 -0.99 -2.86 7.87
C ALA A 117 -1.89 -1.85 7.16
N VAL A 118 -2.77 -1.20 7.91
CA VAL A 118 -3.79 -0.29 7.37
C VAL A 118 -3.68 1.07 8.02
N MET A 119 -3.51 2.10 7.20
CA MET A 119 -3.37 3.48 7.66
C MET A 119 -4.69 4.24 7.57
N PHE A 120 -5.11 4.83 8.69
CA PHE A 120 -6.23 5.77 8.81
C PHE A 120 -5.90 6.81 9.90
N ASP A 121 -6.37 8.02 9.74
CA ASP A 121 -6.20 9.12 10.72
C ASP A 121 -4.76 9.30 11.26
N ASN A 122 -3.75 9.15 10.38
CA ASN A 122 -2.32 9.16 10.70
C ASN A 122 -1.89 8.09 11.74
N ARG A 123 -2.64 7.00 11.81
CA ARG A 123 -2.35 5.81 12.60
C ARG A 123 -2.27 4.59 11.70
N ILE A 124 -1.52 3.58 12.12
CA ILE A 124 -1.44 2.30 11.42
C ILE A 124 -1.98 1.23 12.34
N GLN A 125 -2.95 0.46 11.85
CA GLN A 125 -3.37 -0.76 12.49
C GLN A 125 -2.72 -1.95 11.79
N LEU A 126 -1.90 -2.68 12.53
CA LEU A 126 -1.33 -3.97 12.12
C LEU A 126 -2.19 -5.08 12.72
N HIS A 127 -2.63 -6.03 11.91
CA HIS A 127 -3.42 -7.16 12.38
C HIS A 127 -3.25 -8.38 11.48
N LEU A 128 -3.52 -9.58 12.01
CA LEU A 128 -3.60 -10.82 11.23
C LEU A 128 -4.72 -10.74 10.20
N ILE A 129 -4.46 -11.25 8.99
CA ILE A 129 -5.47 -11.32 7.93
C ILE A 129 -6.44 -12.46 8.24
N GLU A 130 -5.94 -13.62 8.67
CA GLU A 130 -6.73 -14.86 8.86
C GLU A 130 -7.16 -15.12 10.32
N SER A 131 -7.20 -14.11 11.21
CA SER A 131 -7.67 -14.38 12.58
C SER A 131 -9.20 -14.54 12.64
N ASP A 132 -9.66 -15.64 13.19
CA ASP A 132 -11.09 -15.93 13.38
C ASP A 132 -11.72 -15.19 14.57
N GLY A 133 -10.98 -14.33 15.24
CA GLY A 133 -11.49 -13.49 16.35
C GLY A 133 -11.92 -14.25 17.60
N MET A 134 -11.66 -15.55 17.71
CA MET A 134 -12.11 -16.38 18.83
C MET A 134 -11.02 -16.79 19.84
N ASP A 135 -9.74 -16.63 19.54
CA ASP A 135 -8.67 -16.95 20.47
C ASP A 135 -7.90 -15.70 20.93
N GLY A 136 -8.46 -15.00 21.90
CA GLY A 136 -7.83 -13.86 22.57
C GLY A 136 -6.66 -14.25 23.48
N SER A 137 -5.82 -15.21 23.09
CA SER A 137 -4.82 -15.76 24.01
C SER A 137 -3.44 -15.14 23.93
N ASP A 138 -3.08 -14.31 22.92
CA ASP A 138 -1.68 -13.87 22.81
C ASP A 138 -1.44 -12.37 22.51
N GLY A 139 -2.44 -11.51 22.48
CA GLY A 139 -2.24 -10.05 22.30
C GLY A 139 -1.52 -9.60 21.00
N ARG A 140 -1.13 -10.56 20.15
CA ARG A 140 -0.40 -10.36 18.89
C ARG A 140 -1.30 -10.20 17.67
N GLU A 141 -2.60 -10.25 17.87
CA GLU A 141 -3.54 -10.23 16.74
C GLU A 141 -3.72 -8.84 16.15
N THR A 142 -3.64 -7.80 16.96
CA THR A 142 -3.89 -6.42 16.51
C THR A 142 -3.09 -5.41 17.33
N ARG A 143 -2.40 -4.48 16.65
CA ARG A 143 -1.72 -3.36 17.28
C ARG A 143 -1.96 -2.07 16.51
N LEU A 144 -2.15 -0.98 17.25
CA LEU A 144 -2.33 0.36 16.71
C LEU A 144 -1.06 1.19 16.95
N PHE A 145 -0.52 1.77 15.89
CA PHE A 145 0.63 2.66 15.93
C PHE A 145 0.22 4.12 15.69
N PRO A 146 0.91 5.10 16.31
CA PRO A 146 1.93 4.87 17.31
C PRO A 146 1.30 4.35 18.62
N ASP A 147 1.92 3.36 19.25
CA ASP A 147 1.49 2.81 20.54
C ASP A 147 1.99 3.63 21.72
N LYS A 148 3.00 4.45 21.49
CA LYS A 148 3.54 5.43 22.42
C LYS A 148 3.37 6.83 21.83
N LYS A 149 3.35 7.84 22.70
CA LYS A 149 3.36 9.22 22.23
C LYS A 149 4.67 9.48 21.47
N THR A 150 4.57 9.54 20.16
CA THR A 150 5.69 9.88 19.28
C THR A 150 5.67 11.38 19.00
N ASP A 151 6.85 11.93 18.70
CA ASP A 151 6.94 13.28 18.13
C ASP A 151 6.42 13.21 16.68
N GLY A 152 5.34 13.92 16.40
CA GLY A 152 4.76 14.03 15.06
C GLY A 152 3.73 12.95 14.70
N ASN A 153 3.16 13.12 13.51
CA ASN A 153 2.16 12.24 12.92
C ASN A 153 2.82 11.28 11.93
N ILE A 154 2.28 10.08 11.81
CA ILE A 154 2.74 9.14 10.78
C ILE A 154 2.34 9.66 9.41
N THR A 155 3.32 9.79 8.52
CA THR A 155 3.16 10.30 7.15
C THR A 155 3.12 9.19 6.12
N CYS A 156 3.97 8.17 6.29
CA CYS A 156 4.13 7.08 5.35
C CYS A 156 4.58 5.80 6.06
N PHE A 157 4.34 4.67 5.39
CA PHE A 157 4.76 3.37 5.90
C PHE A 157 4.92 2.35 4.77
N GLY A 158 5.63 1.26 5.07
CA GLY A 158 5.74 0.04 4.28
C GLY A 158 5.69 -1.18 5.17
N LEU A 159 5.27 -2.30 4.61
CA LEU A 159 5.23 -3.60 5.26
C LEU A 159 6.01 -4.58 4.39
N THR A 160 7.03 -5.22 4.98
CA THR A 160 7.77 -6.33 4.38
C THR A 160 7.35 -7.66 5.02
N ALA A 161 8.01 -8.75 4.66
CA ALA A 161 7.76 -10.03 5.33
C ALA A 161 7.95 -9.92 6.84
N ASP A 162 9.02 -9.23 7.28
CA ASP A 162 9.46 -9.22 8.67
C ASP A 162 9.20 -7.90 9.40
N PHE A 163 9.08 -6.78 8.68
CA PHE A 163 9.05 -5.44 9.29
C PHE A 163 7.84 -4.60 8.88
N LEU A 164 7.20 -4.00 9.87
CA LEU A 164 6.45 -2.78 9.66
C LEU A 164 7.40 -1.59 9.85
N ILE A 165 7.54 -0.77 8.82
CA ILE A 165 8.42 0.40 8.81
C ILE A 165 7.56 1.63 8.60
N TYR A 166 7.67 2.64 9.47
CA TYR A 166 6.90 3.87 9.31
C TYR A 166 7.70 5.10 9.70
N ALA A 167 7.36 6.23 9.10
CA ALA A 167 8.00 7.51 9.34
C ALA A 167 7.01 8.59 9.74
N THR A 168 7.53 9.68 10.35
CA THR A 168 6.74 10.79 10.87
C THR A 168 7.13 12.12 10.22
N ASP A 169 6.23 13.11 10.34
CA ASP A 169 6.48 14.50 9.96
C ASP A 169 7.52 15.20 10.87
N ALA A 170 7.92 14.59 11.99
CA ALA A 170 9.02 15.03 12.84
C ALA A 170 10.37 14.41 12.45
N GLY A 171 10.44 13.59 11.39
CA GLY A 171 11.66 12.95 10.89
C GLY A 171 12.05 11.64 11.56
N SER A 172 11.21 11.09 12.44
CA SER A 172 11.48 9.79 13.04
C SER A 172 11.07 8.66 12.09
N LEU A 173 11.90 7.63 12.03
CA LEU A 173 11.70 6.40 11.26
C LEU A 173 11.82 5.21 12.22
N PHE A 174 10.82 4.34 12.22
CA PHE A 174 10.73 3.22 13.13
C PHE A 174 10.67 1.90 12.37
N TYR A 175 11.42 0.91 12.87
CA TYR A 175 11.36 -0.47 12.44
C TYR A 175 10.73 -1.33 13.54
N PHE A 176 9.61 -1.92 13.23
CA PHE A 176 8.91 -2.87 14.09
C PHE A 176 9.00 -4.27 13.49
N PHE A 177 9.64 -5.19 14.21
CA PHE A 177 9.77 -6.58 13.81
C PHE A 177 8.48 -7.33 14.15
N VAL A 178 7.83 -7.84 13.11
CA VAL A 178 6.47 -8.37 13.22
C VAL A 178 6.43 -9.71 13.95
N GLU A 179 7.43 -10.58 13.75
CA GLU A 179 7.47 -11.90 14.38
C GLU A 179 7.60 -11.81 15.93
N ASP A 180 8.54 -11.00 16.41
CA ASP A 180 8.78 -10.81 17.85
C ASP A 180 7.89 -9.73 18.49
N TRP A 181 7.11 -9.02 17.68
CA TRP A 181 6.18 -7.97 18.11
C TRP A 181 6.85 -6.82 18.87
N LYS A 182 8.05 -6.41 18.42
CA LYS A 182 8.89 -5.41 19.08
C LYS A 182 9.55 -4.42 18.12
N PHE A 183 9.87 -3.22 18.61
CA PHE A 183 10.73 -2.28 17.91
C PHE A 183 12.18 -2.77 17.95
N VAL A 184 12.86 -2.70 16.80
CA VAL A 184 14.25 -3.14 16.64
C VAL A 184 15.20 -2.03 16.20
N ASN A 185 14.67 -0.98 15.57
CA ASN A 185 15.47 0.17 15.15
C ASN A 185 14.62 1.46 15.17
N GLU A 186 15.28 2.57 15.50
CA GLU A 186 14.76 3.92 15.42
C GLU A 186 15.85 4.81 14.84
N PHE A 187 15.53 5.51 13.75
CA PHE A 187 16.41 6.50 13.13
C PHE A 187 15.73 7.87 13.14
N ARG A 188 16.52 8.94 13.26
CA ARG A 188 15.99 10.31 13.25
C ARG A 188 16.68 11.15 12.18
N HIS A 189 15.90 11.60 11.23
CA HIS A 189 16.27 12.58 10.22
C HIS A 189 16.07 14.00 10.74
N VAL A 190 16.73 14.97 10.11
CA VAL A 190 16.73 16.38 10.55
C VAL A 190 15.37 17.06 10.33
N VAL A 191 14.64 16.64 9.29
CA VAL A 191 13.33 17.19 8.91
C VAL A 191 12.32 16.05 8.71
N GLY A 192 11.05 16.39 8.57
CA GLY A 192 9.98 15.42 8.38
C GLY A 192 10.20 14.51 7.16
N ILE A 193 9.74 13.27 7.24
CA ILE A 193 9.78 12.31 6.13
C ILE A 193 8.40 12.23 5.49
N ARG A 194 8.33 12.44 4.17
CA ARG A 194 7.08 12.53 3.43
C ARG A 194 6.70 11.27 2.67
N LYS A 195 7.68 10.59 2.08
CA LYS A 195 7.48 9.33 1.33
C LYS A 195 8.53 8.31 1.75
N LEU A 196 8.16 7.05 1.69
CA LEU A 196 8.98 5.91 2.08
C LEU A 196 8.80 4.78 1.07
N PHE A 197 9.90 4.20 0.60
CA PHE A 197 9.95 3.10 -0.36
C PHE A 197 10.94 2.04 0.14
N VAL A 198 10.39 0.96 0.65
CA VAL A 198 11.16 -0.10 1.30
C VAL A 198 11.59 -1.13 0.26
N ASP A 199 12.79 -1.70 0.41
CA ASP A 199 13.17 -2.90 -0.33
C ASP A 199 12.36 -4.12 0.15
N GLN A 200 12.46 -5.23 -0.56
CA GLN A 200 11.64 -6.41 -0.27
C GLN A 200 11.85 -6.99 1.14
N ASN A 201 13.06 -6.86 1.69
CA ASN A 201 13.44 -7.46 2.97
C ASN A 201 13.50 -6.44 4.12
N GLY A 202 13.27 -5.16 3.87
CA GLY A 202 13.43 -4.10 4.87
C GLY A 202 14.88 -3.80 5.23
N THR A 203 15.84 -4.27 4.42
CA THR A 203 17.28 -4.06 4.66
C THR A 203 17.76 -2.69 4.23
N LYS A 204 17.04 -2.07 3.31
CA LYS A 204 17.26 -0.71 2.79
C LYS A 204 15.94 -0.05 2.49
N LEU A 205 15.95 1.24 2.50
CA LEU A 205 14.82 2.03 2.02
C LEU A 205 15.29 3.34 1.38
N VAL A 206 14.48 3.83 0.45
CA VAL A 206 14.56 5.20 -0.04
C VAL A 206 13.50 6.02 0.68
N PHE A 207 13.84 7.20 1.15
CA PHE A 207 12.84 8.15 1.66
C PHE A 207 13.03 9.53 1.04
N LEU A 208 11.95 10.26 0.98
CA LEU A 208 11.88 11.65 0.55
C LEU A 208 11.48 12.51 1.75
N ASP A 209 12.27 13.53 2.04
CA ASP A 209 12.01 14.43 3.13
C ASP A 209 11.12 15.63 2.74
N ASP A 210 10.80 16.50 3.68
CA ASP A 210 9.95 17.68 3.45
C ASP A 210 10.64 18.76 2.61
N LYS A 211 11.98 18.71 2.47
CA LYS A 211 12.73 19.58 1.55
C LYS A 211 12.76 19.04 0.13
N SER A 212 12.21 17.86 -0.09
CA SER A 212 12.23 17.12 -1.35
C SER A 212 13.60 16.54 -1.71
N ASP A 213 14.47 16.35 -0.70
CA ASP A 213 15.72 15.64 -0.86
C ASP A 213 15.49 14.13 -0.66
N GLY A 214 16.12 13.32 -1.50
CA GLY A 214 16.01 11.87 -1.46
C GLY A 214 17.20 11.23 -0.76
N PHE A 215 16.96 10.23 0.07
CA PHE A 215 17.97 9.54 0.85
C PHE A 215 17.79 8.03 0.77
N ILE A 216 18.92 7.30 0.81
CA ILE A 216 18.93 5.86 1.07
C ILE A 216 19.34 5.66 2.52
N TYR A 217 18.59 4.88 3.27
CA TYR A 217 18.91 4.48 4.63
C TYR A 217 19.14 2.98 4.74
N CYS A 218 20.21 2.60 5.45
CA CYS A 218 20.59 1.22 5.72
C CYS A 218 20.59 0.98 7.24
N PRO A 219 19.56 0.32 7.80
CA PRO A 219 19.43 0.14 9.25
C PRO A 219 20.54 -0.73 9.87
N ALA A 220 21.14 -1.65 9.09
CA ALA A 220 22.16 -2.57 9.60
C ALA A 220 23.42 -1.88 10.12
N ASN A 221 23.79 -0.74 9.54
CA ASN A 221 24.98 0.05 9.92
C ASN A 221 24.63 1.51 10.25
N ASP A 222 23.34 1.83 10.35
CA ASP A 222 22.80 3.15 10.65
C ASP A 222 23.38 4.25 9.75
N THR A 223 23.48 3.96 8.45
CA THR A 223 24.04 4.89 7.46
C THR A 223 22.98 5.46 6.54
N THR A 224 23.15 6.75 6.21
CA THR A 224 22.29 7.47 5.29
C THR A 224 23.11 8.07 4.16
N PHE A 225 22.64 7.92 2.93
CA PHE A 225 23.25 8.49 1.73
C PHE A 225 22.24 9.37 1.01
N GLU A 226 22.62 10.59 0.72
CA GLU A 226 21.82 11.49 -0.13
C GLU A 226 21.90 11.05 -1.59
N ILE A 227 20.78 11.02 -2.27
CA ILE A 227 20.68 10.69 -3.70
C ILE A 227 20.81 11.99 -4.50
N PRO A 228 21.89 12.20 -5.24
CA PRO A 228 22.09 13.45 -5.97
C PRO A 228 21.04 13.63 -7.06
N ASN A 229 20.49 14.83 -7.20
CA ASN A 229 19.47 15.20 -8.20
C ASN A 229 18.20 14.33 -8.16
N PHE A 230 17.80 13.88 -6.99
CA PHE A 230 16.55 13.12 -6.84
C PHE A 230 15.36 14.02 -7.18
N SER A 231 14.42 13.52 -8.01
CA SER A 231 13.28 14.34 -8.43
C SER A 231 12.33 14.59 -7.25
N PRO A 232 11.88 15.83 -7.01
CA PRO A 232 10.93 16.14 -5.94
C PRO A 232 9.54 15.54 -6.18
N ASN A 233 9.23 15.17 -7.44
CA ASN A 233 7.94 14.67 -7.88
C ASN A 233 7.89 13.15 -8.02
N ILE A 234 8.84 12.44 -7.41
CA ILE A 234 8.87 10.97 -7.45
C ILE A 234 7.54 10.40 -7.00
N ASN A 235 6.92 9.58 -7.85
CA ASN A 235 5.70 8.86 -7.56
C ASN A 235 5.96 7.49 -6.96
N GLY A 236 7.05 6.84 -7.34
CA GLY A 236 7.41 5.55 -6.81
C GLY A 236 8.88 5.21 -6.96
N VAL A 237 9.28 4.22 -6.18
CA VAL A 237 10.58 3.54 -6.28
C VAL A 237 10.30 2.04 -6.30
N VAL A 238 10.87 1.35 -7.27
CA VAL A 238 10.81 -0.11 -7.39
C VAL A 238 12.22 -0.64 -7.23
N TRP A 239 12.40 -1.49 -6.24
CA TRP A 239 13.66 -2.16 -5.98
C TRP A 239 13.80 -3.40 -6.86
N GLU A 240 15.04 -3.68 -7.29
CA GLU A 240 15.36 -4.91 -8.00
C GLU A 240 15.10 -6.13 -7.11
N SER A 241 14.41 -7.11 -7.66
CA SER A 241 14.06 -8.35 -6.96
C SER A 241 15.07 -9.47 -7.16
N HIS A 242 16.02 -9.28 -8.08
CA HIS A 242 17.01 -10.29 -8.39
C HIS A 242 18.00 -10.47 -7.22
N PRO A 243 18.26 -11.70 -6.75
CA PRO A 243 19.03 -11.95 -5.54
C PRO A 243 20.50 -11.49 -5.61
N PHE A 244 21.05 -11.25 -6.81
CA PHE A 244 22.43 -10.78 -6.99
C PHE A 244 22.55 -9.26 -7.15
N ASP A 245 21.48 -8.54 -7.47
CA ASP A 245 21.47 -7.10 -7.74
C ASP A 245 20.65 -6.30 -6.71
N LYS A 246 20.81 -6.67 -5.44
CA LYS A 246 20.03 -6.14 -4.30
C LYS A 246 20.12 -4.63 -4.06
N ASP A 247 21.05 -3.95 -4.73
CA ASP A 247 21.37 -2.53 -4.48
C ASP A 247 20.86 -1.62 -5.60
N VAL A 248 20.10 -2.16 -6.54
CA VAL A 248 19.55 -1.41 -7.67
C VAL A 248 18.09 -1.09 -7.43
N PHE A 249 17.70 0.11 -7.75
CA PHE A 249 16.30 0.52 -7.79
C PHE A 249 16.04 1.45 -8.97
N CYS A 250 14.80 1.49 -9.42
CA CYS A 250 14.29 2.44 -10.38
C CYS A 250 13.36 3.41 -9.68
N ALA A 251 13.63 4.70 -9.80
CA ALA A 251 12.74 5.76 -9.34
C ALA A 251 12.02 6.33 -10.56
N PHE A 252 10.71 6.58 -10.43
CA PHE A 252 9.89 7.12 -11.50
C PHE A 252 9.01 8.26 -11.01
N ASP A 253 8.86 9.27 -11.85
CA ASP A 253 7.87 10.34 -11.78
C ASP A 253 6.79 10.09 -12.87
N GLU A 254 5.89 11.01 -13.10
CA GLU A 254 4.82 10.85 -14.10
C GLU A 254 5.33 10.58 -15.52
#